data_3aeb3c17adefb578bef4c071da0606a6
#
_entry.id   3aeb3c17adefb578bef4c071da0606a6
#
_cell.length_a   1.000
_cell.length_b   1.000
_cell.length_c   1.000
_cell.angle_alpha   90.00
_cell.angle_beta   90.00
_cell.angle_gamma   90.00
#
_symmetry.space_group_name_H-M   'P 1'
#
loop_
_entity.id
_entity.type
_entity.pdbx_description
1 polymer ?
#
loop_
_entity_poly.entity_id
_entity_poly.type
_entity_poly.pdbx_seq_one_letter_code
_entity_poly.pdbx_strand_id
1 'polypeptide(L)'
;MKVQKLSLIFFKNHTDWSWEGEEDVIGIYGLNGVGKTSILDAVHFLCLGKSYFSSTDVQCIQYEQPQAGIISTIISEDTAGLKIKFNRGSRKILSINDVNYKRIAKHIGKYIAVVIAPRDIEL
;
A
#
# COMPACT_ATOMS: atom_id res chain seq x y z
N MET A 1 10.95 9.36 -6.70
CA MET A 1 10.31 8.05 -6.42
C MET A 1 9.10 7.89 -7.34
N LYS A 2 8.96 6.72 -7.91
CA LYS A 2 7.87 6.42 -8.84
C LYS A 2 7.41 4.98 -8.65
N VAL A 3 6.09 4.78 -8.55
CA VAL A 3 5.51 3.43 -8.49
C VAL A 3 5.32 2.94 -9.92
N GLN A 4 6.01 1.87 -10.28
CA GLN A 4 5.90 1.25 -11.59
C GLN A 4 4.87 0.13 -11.61
N LYS A 5 4.73 -0.59 -10.52
CA LYS A 5 3.79 -1.70 -10.39
C LYS A 5 3.19 -1.72 -9.00
N LEU A 6 1.91 -2.03 -8.94
CA LEU A 6 1.19 -2.19 -7.67
C LEU A 6 0.19 -3.33 -7.80
N SER A 7 0.23 -4.25 -6.86
CA SER A 7 -0.71 -5.37 -6.76
C SER A 7 -1.26 -5.46 -5.36
N LEU A 8 -2.57 -5.64 -5.26
CA LEU A 8 -3.30 -5.77 -4.00
C LEU A 8 -3.98 -7.14 -3.95
N ILE A 9 -3.75 -7.89 -2.86
CA ILE A 9 -4.37 -9.18 -2.63
C ILE A 9 -5.15 -9.12 -1.32
N PHE A 10 -6.45 -9.29 -1.40
CA PHE A 10 -7.36 -9.23 -0.24
C PHE A 10 -7.18 -7.97 0.61
N PHE A 11 -6.84 -6.85 -0.03
CA PHE A 11 -6.65 -5.58 0.64
C PHE A 11 -7.94 -4.77 0.55
N LYS A 12 -8.59 -4.57 1.68
CA LYS A 12 -9.89 -3.91 1.78
C LYS A 12 -10.88 -4.56 0.83
N ASN A 13 -11.44 -3.83 -0.15
CA ASN A 13 -12.40 -4.39 -1.09
C ASN A 13 -11.76 -4.93 -2.38
N HIS A 14 -10.44 -4.96 -2.46
CA HIS A 14 -9.72 -5.52 -3.61
C HIS A 14 -9.31 -6.95 -3.34
N THR A 15 -9.91 -7.90 -4.06
CA THR A 15 -9.55 -9.32 -3.96
C THR A 15 -8.24 -9.61 -4.66
N ASP A 16 -8.13 -9.16 -5.90
CA ASP A 16 -6.93 -9.30 -6.72
C ASP A 16 -6.96 -8.17 -7.74
N TRP A 17 -6.20 -7.14 -7.47
CA TRP A 17 -6.11 -5.96 -8.33
C TRP A 17 -4.65 -5.65 -8.60
N SER A 18 -4.33 -5.33 -9.84
CA SER A 18 -2.96 -4.94 -10.19
C SER A 18 -2.95 -3.87 -11.26
N TRP A 19 -1.90 -3.09 -11.22
CA TRP A 19 -1.62 -2.05 -12.19
C TRP A 19 -0.11 -2.01 -12.46
N GLU A 20 0.23 -1.73 -13.72
CA GLU A 20 1.62 -1.55 -14.13
C GLU A 20 1.68 -0.44 -15.18
N GLY A 21 2.68 0.44 -15.09
CA GLY A 21 2.85 1.53 -16.05
C GLY A 21 4.08 2.36 -15.73
N GLU A 22 4.36 3.33 -16.61
CA GLU A 22 5.53 4.19 -16.49
C GLU A 22 5.17 5.67 -16.35
N GLU A 23 3.89 5.96 -16.17
CA GLU A 23 3.39 7.33 -16.07
C GLU A 23 3.85 8.00 -14.77
N ASP A 24 4.18 9.29 -14.85
CA ASP A 24 4.53 10.09 -13.67
C ASP A 24 3.30 10.49 -12.87
N VAL A 25 2.16 10.61 -13.54
CA VAL A 25 0.88 10.96 -12.93
C VAL A 25 -0.17 9.94 -13.33
N ILE A 26 -0.90 9.41 -12.36
CA ILE A 26 -1.94 8.40 -12.57
C ILE A 26 -3.25 8.90 -11.98
N GLY A 27 -4.30 8.91 -12.80
CA GLY A 27 -5.66 9.21 -12.35
C GLY A 27 -6.41 7.92 -12.07
N ILE A 28 -7.11 7.87 -10.93
CA ILE A 28 -7.92 6.73 -10.55
C ILE A 28 -9.38 7.18 -10.55
N TYR A 29 -10.20 6.55 -11.40
CA TYR A 29 -11.59 6.94 -11.63
C TYR A 29 -12.54 5.82 -11.21
N GLY A 30 -13.78 6.18 -10.97
CA GLY A 30 -14.84 5.25 -10.68
C GLY A 30 -15.88 5.85 -9.74
N LEU A 31 -16.92 5.08 -9.48
CA LEU A 31 -17.96 5.47 -8.53
C LEU A 31 -17.41 5.40 -7.11
N ASN A 32 -17.97 6.22 -6.23
CA ASN A 32 -17.64 6.16 -4.81
C ASN A 32 -17.92 4.75 -4.28
N GLY A 33 -17.01 4.24 -3.47
CA GLY A 33 -17.15 2.90 -2.89
C GLY A 33 -16.53 1.78 -3.71
N VAL A 34 -15.96 2.06 -4.90
CA VAL A 34 -15.26 1.02 -5.68
C VAL A 34 -13.78 0.87 -5.30
N GLY A 35 -13.38 1.45 -4.18
CA GLY A 35 -12.06 1.21 -3.62
C GLY A 35 -10.93 2.08 -4.14
N LYS A 36 -11.26 3.24 -4.72
CA LYS A 36 -10.24 4.20 -5.19
C LYS A 36 -9.31 4.64 -4.07
N THR A 37 -9.89 4.99 -2.94
CA THR A 37 -9.14 5.42 -1.75
C THR A 37 -8.25 4.29 -1.21
N SER A 38 -8.70 3.05 -1.33
CA SER A 38 -7.91 1.90 -0.89
C SER A 38 -6.62 1.73 -1.68
N ILE A 39 -6.63 2.07 -2.97
CA ILE A 39 -5.42 2.02 -3.80
C ILE A 39 -4.41 3.06 -3.32
N LEU A 40 -4.85 4.26 -3.03
CA LEU A 40 -3.99 5.32 -2.49
C LEU A 40 -3.45 4.93 -1.11
N ASP A 41 -4.31 4.34 -0.28
CA ASP A 41 -3.91 3.89 1.06
C ASP A 41 -2.86 2.77 1.00
N ALA A 42 -2.93 1.91 -0.02
CA ALA A 42 -1.91 0.88 -0.21
C ALA A 42 -0.53 1.47 -0.45
N VAL A 43 -0.43 2.54 -1.22
CA VAL A 43 0.84 3.25 -1.43
C VAL A 43 1.34 3.84 -0.11
N HIS A 44 0.45 4.45 0.67
CA HIS A 44 0.81 4.97 1.99
C HIS A 44 1.32 3.86 2.91
N PHE A 45 0.64 2.72 2.89
CA PHE A 45 1.02 1.57 3.70
C PHE A 45 2.43 1.06 3.33
N LEU A 46 2.73 1.00 2.04
CA LEU A 46 4.06 0.60 1.57
C LEU A 46 5.16 1.55 2.06
N CYS A 47 4.89 2.84 2.07
CA CYS A 47 5.90 3.84 2.40
C CYS A 47 6.08 4.01 3.91
N LEU A 48 5.02 3.90 4.68
CA LEU A 48 5.03 4.20 6.12
C LEU A 48 4.75 3.00 7.01
N GLY A 49 4.44 1.85 6.42
CA GLY A 49 4.20 0.63 7.20
C GLY A 49 2.86 0.57 7.91
N LYS A 50 1.95 1.49 7.61
CA LYS A 50 0.62 1.53 8.20
C LYS A 50 -0.38 2.22 7.28
N SER A 51 -1.67 1.94 7.51
CA SER A 51 -2.76 2.61 6.80
C SER A 51 -2.90 4.07 7.24
N TYR A 52 -3.27 4.93 6.30
CA TYR A 52 -3.67 6.30 6.60
C TYR A 52 -5.11 6.37 7.13
N PHE A 53 -6.01 5.56 6.55
CA PHE A 53 -7.45 5.63 6.82
C PHE A 53 -7.92 4.68 7.91
N SER A 54 -7.16 3.65 8.23
CA SER A 54 -7.54 2.62 9.20
C SER A 54 -6.61 2.65 10.39
N SER A 55 -7.15 2.44 11.59
CA SER A 55 -6.37 2.49 12.83
C SER A 55 -5.59 1.21 13.10
N THR A 56 -5.97 0.09 12.48
CA THR A 56 -5.29 -1.20 12.66
C THR A 56 -5.07 -1.88 11.31
N ASP A 57 -4.03 -2.72 11.23
CA ASP A 57 -3.74 -3.47 10.02
C ASP A 57 -4.85 -4.46 9.68
N VAL A 58 -5.48 -5.06 10.69
CA VAL A 58 -6.56 -6.02 10.51
C VAL A 58 -7.74 -5.41 9.74
N GLN A 59 -8.02 -4.13 9.95
CA GLN A 59 -9.08 -3.43 9.23
C GLN A 59 -8.81 -3.32 7.73
N CYS A 60 -7.55 -3.49 7.32
CA CYS A 60 -7.17 -3.46 5.91
C CYS A 60 -7.30 -4.83 5.23
N ILE A 61 -7.49 -5.91 6.00
CA ILE A 61 -7.70 -7.24 5.45
C ILE A 61 -9.14 -7.37 5.00
N GLN A 62 -9.36 -7.85 3.78
CA GLN A 62 -10.70 -8.07 3.26
C GLN A 62 -11.50 -8.99 4.19
N TYR A 63 -12.78 -8.69 4.35
CA TYR A 63 -13.69 -9.46 5.20
C TYR A 63 -13.64 -10.95 4.86
N GLU A 64 -13.61 -11.77 5.88
CA GLU A 64 -13.50 -13.23 5.80
C GLU A 64 -12.18 -13.80 5.26
N GLN A 65 -11.23 -12.95 4.91
CA GLN A 65 -9.91 -13.42 4.49
C GLN A 65 -8.93 -13.48 5.66
N PRO A 66 -8.02 -14.48 5.67
CA PRO A 66 -7.06 -14.60 6.76
C PRO A 66 -5.89 -13.65 6.67
N GLN A 67 -5.57 -13.17 5.47
CA GLN A 67 -4.39 -12.34 5.23
C GLN A 67 -4.59 -11.43 4.03
N ALA A 68 -3.71 -10.42 3.93
CA ALA A 68 -3.65 -9.52 2.80
C ALA A 68 -2.21 -9.27 2.41
N GLY A 69 -2.01 -8.78 1.19
CA GLY A 69 -0.69 -8.45 0.68
C GLY A 69 -0.71 -7.25 -0.23
N ILE A 70 0.37 -6.47 -0.18
CA ILE A 70 0.62 -5.37 -1.10
C ILE A 70 1.98 -5.63 -1.72
N ILE A 71 2.05 -5.69 -3.04
CA ILE A 71 3.26 -5.96 -3.78
C ILE A 71 3.48 -4.81 -4.75
N SER A 72 4.69 -4.25 -4.78
CA SER A 72 4.98 -3.14 -5.67
C SER A 72 6.40 -3.18 -6.20
N THR A 73 6.60 -2.48 -7.32
CA THR A 73 7.92 -2.14 -7.83
C THR A 73 8.03 -0.62 -7.80
N ILE A 74 9.04 -0.13 -7.11
CA ILE A 74 9.29 1.30 -6.96
C ILE A 74 10.62 1.66 -7.61
N ILE A 75 10.62 2.71 -8.42
CA ILE A 75 11.81 3.26 -9.05
C ILE A 75 12.17 4.54 -8.31
N SER A 76 13.39 4.60 -7.80
CA SER A 76 14.01 5.78 -7.22
C SER A 76 15.37 5.93 -7.89
N GLU A 77 16.46 5.97 -7.15
CA GLU A 77 17.80 5.85 -7.75
C GLU A 77 17.98 4.45 -8.31
N ASP A 78 17.48 3.44 -7.60
CA ASP A 78 17.46 2.05 -8.03
C ASP A 78 16.02 1.52 -8.06
N THR A 79 15.82 0.42 -8.76
CA THR A 79 14.54 -0.29 -8.78
C THR A 79 14.45 -1.25 -7.59
N ALA A 80 13.39 -1.16 -6.82
CA ALA A 80 13.16 -2.01 -5.66
C ALA A 80 11.78 -2.66 -5.70
N GLY A 81 11.73 -3.94 -5.38
CA GLY A 81 10.47 -4.66 -5.16
C GLY A 81 10.11 -4.63 -3.68
N LEU A 82 9.02 -3.94 -3.34
CA LEU A 82 8.50 -3.90 -1.98
C LEU A 82 7.30 -4.82 -1.84
N LYS A 83 7.27 -5.55 -0.74
CA LYS A 83 6.16 -6.44 -0.43
C LYS A 83 5.81 -6.33 1.05
N ILE A 84 4.52 -6.16 1.34
CA ILE A 84 4.02 -6.24 2.70
C ILE A 84 2.99 -7.34 2.76
N LYS A 85 3.17 -8.27 3.70
CA LYS A 85 2.18 -9.29 4.05
C LYS A 85 1.75 -9.08 5.48
N PHE A 86 0.46 -9.21 5.73
CA PHE A 86 -0.06 -9.14 7.09
C PHE A 86 -1.28 -10.03 7.23
N ASN A 87 -1.44 -10.59 8.42
CA ASN A 87 -2.55 -11.47 8.74
C ASN A 87 -3.15 -11.13 10.10
N ARG A 88 -4.22 -11.83 10.47
CA ARG A 88 -4.99 -11.48 11.67
C ARG A 88 -4.30 -11.89 12.98
N GLY A 89 -3.35 -12.79 12.93
CA GLY A 89 -2.77 -13.36 14.14
C GLY A 89 -1.29 -13.11 14.36
N SER A 90 -0.61 -12.40 13.46
CA SER A 90 0.82 -12.20 13.61
C SER A 90 1.27 -10.85 13.08
N ARG A 91 2.53 -10.53 13.28
CA ARG A 91 3.12 -9.28 12.81
C ARG A 91 3.17 -9.23 11.29
N LYS A 92 2.98 -8.04 10.76
CA LYS A 92 3.19 -7.80 9.33
C LYS A 92 4.67 -7.98 9.00
N ILE A 93 4.92 -8.44 7.77
CA ILE A 93 6.26 -8.67 7.24
C ILE A 93 6.46 -7.74 6.05
N LEU A 94 7.46 -6.88 6.15
CA LEU A 94 7.89 -6.03 5.04
C LEU A 94 9.17 -6.61 4.46
N SER A 95 9.21 -6.77 3.14
CA SER A 95 10.43 -7.19 2.47
C SER A 95 10.78 -6.24 1.32
N ILE A 96 12.07 -6.07 1.09
CA ILE A 96 12.62 -5.35 -0.06
C ILE A 96 13.51 -6.30 -0.81
N ASN A 97 13.21 -6.51 -2.11
CA ASN A 97 13.94 -7.44 -2.97
C ASN A 97 14.06 -8.82 -2.32
N ASP A 98 12.95 -9.30 -1.74
CA ASP A 98 12.81 -10.60 -1.07
C ASP A 98 13.62 -10.75 0.23
N VAL A 99 14.17 -9.66 0.76
CA VAL A 99 14.83 -9.64 2.06
C VAL A 99 13.90 -9.04 3.09
N ASN A 100 13.54 -9.83 4.10
CA ASN A 100 12.63 -9.37 5.16
C ASN A 100 13.30 -8.39 6.09
N TYR A 101 12.62 -7.28 6.40
CA TYR A 101 13.06 -6.38 7.45
C TYR A 101 12.73 -6.97 8.82
N LYS A 102 13.69 -6.90 9.72
CA LYS A 102 13.47 -7.30 11.12
C LYS A 102 12.56 -6.31 11.84
N ARG A 103 12.64 -5.03 11.50
CA ARG A 103 11.83 -3.96 12.09
C ARG A 103 11.34 -3.02 11.02
N ILE A 104 10.02 -2.85 10.93
CA ILE A 104 9.40 -1.93 9.97
C ILE A 104 9.80 -0.48 10.24
N ALA A 105 10.06 -0.14 11.50
CA ALA A 105 10.51 1.20 11.86
C ALA A 105 11.75 1.67 11.09
N LYS A 106 12.61 0.76 10.68
CA LYS A 106 13.80 1.09 9.88
C LYS A 106 13.46 1.48 8.45
N HIS A 107 12.27 1.12 7.97
CA HIS A 107 11.80 1.44 6.63
C HIS A 107 11.21 2.85 6.56
N ILE A 108 10.63 3.33 7.66
CA ILE A 108 9.94 4.63 7.69
C ILE A 108 10.93 5.74 7.31
N GLY A 109 10.54 6.56 6.34
CA GLY A 109 11.37 7.64 5.83
C GLY A 109 12.24 7.29 4.62
N LYS A 110 12.38 6.02 4.29
CA LYS A 110 13.13 5.60 3.11
C LYS A 110 12.40 5.97 1.82
N TYR A 111 11.08 5.80 1.82
CA TYR A 111 10.19 6.25 0.75
C TYR A 111 9.17 7.19 1.36
N ILE A 112 8.83 8.26 0.63
CA ILE A 112 7.97 9.32 1.14
C ILE A 112 6.64 9.30 0.40
N ALA A 113 5.53 9.27 1.14
CA ALA A 113 4.19 9.41 0.60
C ALA A 113 3.42 10.45 1.40
N VAL A 114 2.66 11.30 0.70
CA VAL A 114 1.78 12.29 1.31
C VAL A 114 0.38 12.04 0.79
N VAL A 115 -0.58 11.92 1.70
CA VAL A 115 -1.99 11.73 1.36
C VAL A 115 -2.72 13.04 1.66
N ILE A 116 -3.47 13.53 0.66
CA ILE A 116 -4.35 14.69 0.81
C ILE A 116 -5.77 14.21 0.56
N ALA A 117 -6.60 14.26 1.59
CA ALA A 117 -8.01 13.90 1.52
C ALA A 117 -8.86 15.17 1.44
N PRO A 118 -10.09 15.12 0.88
CA PRO A 118 -10.95 16.30 0.80
C PRO A 118 -11.15 17.01 2.13
N ARG A 119 -11.23 16.27 3.23
CA ARG A 119 -11.36 16.85 4.58
C ARG A 119 -10.15 17.64 5.04
N ASP A 120 -8.98 17.38 4.43
CA ASP A 120 -7.72 18.06 4.79
C ASP A 120 -7.57 19.41 4.08
N ILE A 121 -8.36 19.63 3.04
CA ILE A 121 -8.35 20.88 2.24
C ILE A 121 -9.60 21.71 2.43
N GLU A 122 -10.49 21.32 3.31
CA GLU A 122 -11.64 22.15 3.72
C GLU A 122 -11.14 23.35 4.52
N LEU A 123 -11.58 24.53 4.12
CA LEU A 123 -11.24 25.78 4.77
C LEU A 123 -12.33 26.28 5.68
#